data_543b52d9b6b53c46392a32039201af47
#
_entry.id   543b52d9b6b53c46392a32039201af47
#
_cell.length_a   1.000
_cell.length_b   1.000
_cell.length_c   1.000
_cell.angle_alpha   90.00
_cell.angle_beta   90.00
_cell.angle_gamma   90.00
#
_symmetry.space_group_name_H-M   'P 1'
#
loop_
_entity.id
_entity.type
_entity.pdbx_description
1 polymer ?
#
loop_
_entity_poly.entity_id
_entity_poly.type
_entity_poly.pdbx_seq_one_letter_code
_entity_poly.pdbx_strand_id
1 'polypeptide(L)'
;MKNKYGNIRRVFMTEKPMVYNRETRIAYMDFVPDTQVKTSADNSESAKGKNGSNVVEGFSGFVVQTDGIIDYGHLKSLLIEAGYPQKEEHAISINTISALISKINGKELSDDAKNDIATFEEFDEYRCLCANCARAIMDIFKV
;
A
#
# COMPACT_ATOMS: atom_id res chain seq x y z
N MET A 1 -10.70 -8.62 -7.84
CA MET A 1 -10.70 -7.89 -6.58
C MET A 1 -9.97 -6.56 -6.74
N LYS A 2 -10.64 -5.49 -6.37
CA LYS A 2 -10.06 -4.16 -6.52
C LYS A 2 -8.94 -3.96 -5.49
N ASN A 3 -7.78 -3.51 -5.92
CA ASN A 3 -6.70 -3.20 -4.99
C ASN A 3 -7.07 -1.99 -4.14
N LYS A 4 -6.83 -2.09 -2.85
CA LYS A 4 -6.79 -0.93 -1.99
C LYS A 4 -5.48 -0.21 -2.30
N TYR A 5 -5.46 1.09 -2.26
CA TYR A 5 -4.29 1.92 -2.51
C TYR A 5 -3.77 1.89 -3.96
N GLY A 6 -4.66 2.17 -4.89
CA GLY A 6 -4.26 2.46 -6.26
C GLY A 6 -3.61 1.28 -6.98
N ASN A 7 -2.42 1.51 -7.52
CA ASN A 7 -1.73 0.54 -8.36
C ASN A 7 -0.80 -0.41 -7.61
N ILE A 8 -0.54 -0.16 -6.34
CA ILE A 8 0.36 -1.01 -5.58
C ILE A 8 -0.38 -2.25 -5.07
N ARG A 9 0.28 -3.39 -5.11
CA ARG A 9 -0.29 -4.66 -4.65
C ARG A 9 0.45 -5.18 -3.46
N ARG A 10 -0.26 -5.86 -2.57
CA ARG A 10 0.37 -6.52 -1.43
C ARG A 10 1.15 -7.73 -1.89
N VAL A 11 2.31 -7.90 -1.28
CA VAL A 11 3.20 -9.05 -1.50
C VAL A 11 3.22 -9.87 -0.22
N PHE A 12 3.12 -11.18 -0.33
CA PHE A 12 3.17 -12.08 0.82
C PHE A 12 4.60 -12.54 1.07
N MET A 13 4.99 -12.56 2.33
CA MET A 13 6.30 -13.07 2.77
C MET A 13 6.09 -13.92 4.02
N THR A 14 6.85 -15.00 4.16
CA THR A 14 6.75 -15.87 5.34
C THR A 14 7.34 -15.23 6.58
N GLU A 15 8.27 -14.31 6.43
CA GLU A 15 8.88 -13.58 7.54
C GLU A 15 8.66 -12.10 7.36
N LYS A 16 8.48 -11.39 8.48
CA LYS A 16 8.31 -9.95 8.43
C LYS A 16 9.64 -9.29 8.06
N PRO A 17 9.68 -8.54 6.95
CA PRO A 17 10.90 -7.89 6.53
C PRO A 17 11.21 -6.65 7.38
N MET A 18 12.48 -6.22 7.32
CA MET A 18 12.87 -4.91 7.83
C MET A 18 12.21 -3.83 6.97
N VAL A 19 12.10 -2.63 7.50
CA VAL A 19 11.49 -1.53 6.75
C VAL A 19 12.30 -1.16 5.50
N TYR A 20 13.59 -1.41 5.50
CA TYR A 20 14.45 -1.06 4.37
C TYR A 20 15.65 -1.98 4.29
N ASN A 21 15.96 -2.45 3.08
CA ASN A 21 17.16 -3.25 2.81
C ASN A 21 18.20 -2.38 2.12
N ARG A 22 19.32 -2.15 2.80
CA ARG A 22 20.39 -1.26 2.29
C ARG A 22 21.07 -1.78 1.04
N GLU A 23 21.15 -3.10 0.89
CA GLU A 23 21.81 -3.71 -0.26
C GLU A 23 20.95 -3.63 -1.51
N THR A 24 19.68 -3.98 -1.39
CA THR A 24 18.76 -4.00 -2.53
C THR A 24 18.06 -2.66 -2.73
N ARG A 25 18.11 -1.77 -1.72
CA ARG A 25 17.44 -0.46 -1.72
C ARG A 25 15.93 -0.59 -1.82
N ILE A 26 15.38 -1.67 -1.29
CA ILE A 26 13.94 -1.93 -1.30
C ILE A 26 13.34 -1.50 0.04
N ALA A 27 12.24 -0.76 -0.05
CA ALA A 27 11.44 -0.37 1.11
C ALA A 27 10.27 -1.32 1.28
N TYR A 28 9.97 -1.65 2.52
CA TYR A 28 8.88 -2.56 2.88
C TYR A 28 7.91 -1.83 3.78
N MET A 29 6.66 -1.70 3.34
CA MET A 29 5.63 -0.93 4.04
C MET A 29 4.46 -1.78 4.49
N ASP A 30 3.92 -1.45 5.66
CA ASP A 30 2.64 -1.97 6.13
C ASP A 30 2.56 -3.50 6.10
N PHE A 31 3.63 -4.16 6.50
CA PHE A 31 3.62 -5.61 6.62
C PHE A 31 2.89 -6.03 7.88
N VAL A 32 1.76 -6.68 7.69
CA VAL A 32 0.89 -7.15 8.77
C VAL A 32 0.69 -8.65 8.65
N PRO A 33 0.36 -9.33 9.77
CA PRO A 33 0.11 -10.77 9.72
C PRO A 33 -0.95 -11.12 8.68
N ASP A 34 -0.70 -12.16 7.91
CA ASP A 34 -1.58 -12.60 6.86
C ASP A 34 -1.37 -14.09 6.59
N THR A 35 -2.25 -14.68 5.80
CA THR A 35 -2.15 -16.08 5.43
C THR A 35 -2.28 -16.20 3.91
N GLN A 36 -1.62 -17.20 3.35
CA GLN A 36 -1.69 -17.50 1.93
C GLN A 36 -2.07 -18.95 1.73
N VAL A 37 -3.03 -19.17 0.84
CA VAL A 37 -3.41 -20.52 0.47
C VAL A 37 -2.35 -21.09 -0.48
N LYS A 38 -1.81 -22.25 -0.13
CA LYS A 38 -0.80 -22.90 -0.92
C LYS A 38 -1.45 -23.58 -2.12
N THR A 39 -1.36 -22.97 -3.27
CA THR A 39 -1.85 -23.51 -4.53
C THR A 39 -0.67 -24.05 -5.34
N SER A 40 -0.03 -25.07 -4.85
CA SER A 40 1.03 -25.67 -5.65
C SER A 40 0.44 -26.77 -6.54
N ALA A 41 1.09 -27.01 -7.66
CA ALA A 41 0.77 -28.14 -8.52
C ALA A 41 0.88 -29.48 -7.77
N ASP A 42 1.56 -29.45 -6.63
CA ASP A 42 1.71 -30.58 -5.74
C ASP A 42 0.57 -30.69 -4.74
N ASN A 43 -0.61 -30.31 -5.10
CA ASN A 43 -1.80 -30.61 -4.32
C ASN A 43 -2.05 -32.12 -4.35
N SER A 44 -1.08 -32.87 -3.91
CA SER A 44 -1.23 -34.27 -3.69
C SER A 44 -2.26 -34.46 -2.58
N GLU A 45 -3.02 -35.51 -2.67
CA GLU A 45 -4.06 -35.83 -1.69
C GLU A 45 -3.49 -35.90 -0.27
N SER A 46 -2.22 -36.26 -0.14
CA SER A 46 -1.57 -36.32 1.14
C SER A 46 -1.39 -34.93 1.78
N ALA A 47 -1.25 -33.89 0.99
CA ALA A 47 -1.17 -32.54 1.51
C ALA A 47 -2.55 -32.02 1.93
N LYS A 48 -3.61 -32.51 1.29
CA LYS A 48 -4.98 -32.11 1.61
C LYS A 48 -5.55 -32.86 2.79
N GLY A 49 -5.02 -34.04 3.05
CA GLY A 49 -5.62 -34.97 3.99
C GLY A 49 -5.39 -34.65 5.45
N LYS A 50 -4.51 -33.74 5.77
CA LYS A 50 -4.19 -33.44 7.14
C LYS A 50 -4.73 -32.08 7.52
N ASN A 51 -5.89 -32.08 8.17
CA ASN A 51 -6.51 -30.88 8.71
C ASN A 51 -6.86 -29.80 7.68
N GLY A 52 -6.78 -30.11 6.41
CA GLY A 52 -7.13 -29.16 5.36
C GLY A 52 -6.32 -27.88 5.34
N SER A 53 -5.18 -27.84 6.04
CA SER A 53 -4.44 -26.60 6.07
C SER A 53 -3.39 -26.53 4.99
N ASN A 54 -3.82 -26.05 3.83
CA ASN A 54 -2.92 -25.58 2.80
C ASN A 54 -2.60 -24.10 3.03
N VAL A 55 -2.70 -23.64 4.27
CA VAL A 55 -2.52 -22.23 4.62
C VAL A 55 -1.16 -22.04 5.20
N VAL A 56 -0.42 -21.10 4.64
CA VAL A 56 0.89 -20.68 5.16
C VAL A 56 0.70 -19.36 5.89
N GLU A 57 1.15 -19.31 7.13
CA GLU A 57 1.12 -18.08 7.92
C GLU A 57 2.35 -17.23 7.59
N GLY A 58 2.16 -15.93 7.56
CA GLY A 58 3.22 -14.99 7.26
C GLY A 58 2.75 -13.56 7.37
N PHE A 59 3.19 -12.74 6.44
CA PHE A 59 2.90 -11.31 6.44
C PHE A 59 2.65 -10.83 5.03
N SER A 60 1.83 -9.82 4.87
CA SER A 60 1.67 -9.16 3.57
C SER A 60 1.82 -7.65 3.73
N GLY A 61 2.39 -7.02 2.74
CA GLY A 61 2.61 -5.59 2.73
C GLY A 61 3.08 -5.13 1.36
N PHE A 62 3.57 -3.91 1.31
CA PHE A 62 3.97 -3.29 0.05
C PHE A 62 5.49 -3.25 -0.07
N VAL A 63 5.97 -3.57 -1.27
CA VAL A 63 7.39 -3.59 -1.60
C VAL A 63 7.65 -2.54 -2.66
N VAL A 64 8.57 -1.63 -2.40
CA VAL A 64 8.88 -0.55 -3.32
C VAL A 64 10.38 -0.46 -3.54
N GLN A 65 10.80 -0.53 -4.80
CA GLN A 65 12.18 -0.32 -5.17
C GLN A 65 12.50 1.16 -5.10
N THR A 66 13.49 1.55 -4.30
CA THR A 66 13.95 2.93 -4.21
C THR A 66 15.22 3.14 -5.02
N ASP A 67 15.61 4.38 -5.18
CA ASP A 67 16.86 4.76 -5.85
C ASP A 67 18.05 4.90 -4.88
N GLY A 68 17.82 4.62 -3.60
CA GLY A 68 18.88 4.67 -2.59
C GLY A 68 19.15 6.05 -2.01
N ILE A 69 18.44 7.07 -2.45
CA ILE A 69 18.58 8.42 -1.91
C ILE A 69 17.83 8.51 -0.59
N ILE A 70 18.54 8.78 0.48
CA ILE A 70 17.99 8.80 1.84
C ILE A 70 17.68 10.23 2.23
N ASP A 71 16.50 10.67 1.82
CA ASP A 71 15.93 11.97 2.12
C ASP A 71 14.44 11.80 2.36
N TYR A 72 13.91 12.38 3.42
CA TYR A 72 12.52 12.17 3.81
C TYR A 72 11.54 12.54 2.69
N GLY A 73 11.67 13.74 2.14
CA GLY A 73 10.77 14.22 1.09
C GLY A 73 10.87 13.39 -0.17
N HIS A 74 12.09 13.02 -0.55
CA HIS A 74 12.33 12.19 -1.73
C HIS A 74 11.75 10.79 -1.55
N LEU A 75 12.02 10.14 -0.42
CA LEU A 75 11.49 8.82 -0.10
C LEU A 75 9.97 8.83 -0.08
N LYS A 76 9.38 9.80 0.61
CA LYS A 76 7.93 9.92 0.70
C LYS A 76 7.30 10.03 -0.69
N SER A 77 7.83 10.91 -1.53
CA SER A 77 7.33 11.12 -2.90
C SER A 77 7.45 9.86 -3.74
N LEU A 78 8.57 9.18 -3.65
CA LEU A 78 8.82 7.96 -4.40
C LEU A 78 7.85 6.85 -3.98
N LEU A 79 7.61 6.71 -2.69
CA LEU A 79 6.67 5.71 -2.15
C LEU A 79 5.23 6.01 -2.56
N ILE A 80 4.84 7.29 -2.53
CA ILE A 80 3.49 7.70 -2.96
C ILE A 80 3.30 7.37 -4.44
N GLU A 81 4.28 7.70 -5.26
CA GLU A 81 4.19 7.49 -6.71
C GLU A 81 4.06 6.00 -7.06
N ALA A 82 4.62 5.12 -6.25
CA ALA A 82 4.51 3.68 -6.48
C ALA A 82 3.05 3.20 -6.46
N GLY A 83 2.21 3.80 -5.63
CA GLY A 83 0.79 3.47 -5.55
C GLY A 83 -0.10 4.38 -6.38
N TYR A 84 0.22 5.65 -6.41
CA TYR A 84 -0.57 6.69 -7.10
C TYR A 84 0.35 7.57 -7.93
N PRO A 85 0.54 7.26 -9.22
CA PRO A 85 1.32 8.12 -10.10
C PRO A 85 0.78 9.55 -10.08
N GLN A 86 1.63 10.52 -10.28
CA GLN A 86 1.29 11.94 -10.17
C GLN A 86 0.02 12.31 -10.94
N LYS A 87 -0.18 11.71 -12.09
CA LYS A 87 -1.37 11.94 -12.91
C LYS A 87 -2.65 11.54 -12.20
N GLU A 88 -2.65 10.38 -11.52
CA GLU A 88 -3.81 9.90 -10.76
C GLU A 88 -4.02 10.73 -9.50
N GLU A 89 -2.95 11.08 -8.81
CA GLU A 89 -3.00 11.94 -7.64
C GLU A 89 -3.69 13.28 -7.96
N HIS A 90 -3.32 13.88 -9.08
CA HIS A 90 -3.90 15.14 -9.54
C HIS A 90 -5.39 15.01 -9.80
N ALA A 91 -5.80 13.95 -10.50
CA ALA A 91 -7.21 13.69 -10.79
C ALA A 91 -8.03 13.48 -9.50
N ILE A 92 -7.51 12.72 -8.56
CA ILE A 92 -8.16 12.48 -7.27
C ILE A 92 -8.35 13.80 -6.53
N SER A 93 -7.33 14.64 -6.50
CA SER A 93 -7.39 15.93 -5.80
C SER A 93 -8.43 16.86 -6.40
N ILE A 94 -8.47 16.98 -7.71
CA ILE A 94 -9.44 17.82 -8.41
C ILE A 94 -10.88 17.33 -8.18
N ASN A 95 -11.12 16.04 -8.33
CA ASN A 95 -12.44 15.46 -8.13
C ASN A 95 -12.93 15.65 -6.70
N THR A 96 -12.04 15.52 -5.73
CA THR A 96 -12.38 15.71 -4.31
C THR A 96 -12.71 17.17 -4.02
N ILE A 97 -11.94 18.10 -4.56
CA ILE A 97 -12.22 19.54 -4.40
C ILE A 97 -13.59 19.87 -4.96
N SER A 98 -13.94 19.38 -6.13
CA SER A 98 -15.26 19.58 -6.74
C SER A 98 -16.38 19.05 -5.84
N ALA A 99 -16.21 17.87 -5.29
CA ALA A 99 -17.20 17.26 -4.39
C ALA A 99 -17.39 18.08 -3.12
N LEU A 100 -16.28 18.55 -2.53
CA LEU A 100 -16.34 19.37 -1.31
C LEU A 100 -16.96 20.72 -1.55
N ILE A 101 -16.71 21.35 -2.68
CA ILE A 101 -17.32 22.62 -3.05
C ILE A 101 -18.85 22.45 -3.16
N SER A 102 -19.31 21.37 -3.77
CA SER A 102 -20.74 21.07 -3.87
C SER A 102 -21.37 20.93 -2.48
N LYS A 103 -20.70 20.27 -1.57
CA LYS A 103 -21.15 20.09 -0.19
C LYS A 103 -21.25 21.44 0.54
N ILE A 104 -20.24 22.30 0.37
CA ILE A 104 -20.23 23.63 0.99
C ILE A 104 -21.40 24.48 0.47
N ASN A 105 -21.74 24.35 -0.80
CA ASN A 105 -22.85 25.07 -1.42
C ASN A 105 -24.23 24.50 -1.06
N GLY A 106 -24.29 23.56 -0.14
CA GLY A 106 -25.54 22.98 0.33
C GLY A 106 -26.17 21.98 -0.63
N LYS A 107 -25.44 21.56 -1.66
CA LYS A 107 -25.95 20.57 -2.59
C LYS A 107 -25.79 19.18 -2.01
N GLU A 108 -26.78 18.34 -2.28
CA GLU A 108 -26.70 16.95 -1.91
C GLU A 108 -25.63 16.27 -2.77
N LEU A 109 -24.74 15.47 -2.14
CA LEU A 109 -23.68 14.79 -2.86
C LEU A 109 -24.24 13.67 -3.73
N SER A 110 -23.84 13.65 -5.00
CA SER A 110 -24.11 12.53 -5.89
C SER A 110 -23.32 11.30 -5.45
N ASP A 111 -23.69 10.14 -5.96
CA ASP A 111 -22.94 8.91 -5.69
C ASP A 111 -21.49 9.02 -6.18
N ASP A 112 -21.29 9.67 -7.33
CA ASP A 112 -19.94 9.92 -7.87
C ASP A 112 -19.12 10.80 -6.93
N ALA A 113 -19.71 11.86 -6.38
CA ALA A 113 -19.02 12.74 -5.45
C ALA A 113 -18.65 12.02 -4.15
N LYS A 114 -19.54 11.18 -3.64
CA LYS A 114 -19.24 10.35 -2.45
C LYS A 114 -18.10 9.39 -2.73
N ASN A 115 -18.08 8.81 -3.92
CA ASN A 115 -17.01 7.90 -4.33
C ASN A 115 -15.68 8.64 -4.47
N ASP A 116 -15.69 9.86 -4.99
CA ASP A 116 -14.48 10.68 -5.10
C ASP A 116 -13.88 10.99 -3.72
N ILE A 117 -14.72 11.29 -2.75
CA ILE A 117 -14.28 11.53 -1.37
C ILE A 117 -13.68 10.25 -0.77
N ALA A 118 -14.34 9.11 -0.97
CA ALA A 118 -13.85 7.83 -0.48
C ALA A 118 -12.50 7.46 -1.11
N THR A 119 -12.32 7.73 -2.40
CA THR A 119 -11.07 7.52 -3.10
C THR A 119 -9.95 8.39 -2.53
N PHE A 120 -10.27 9.64 -2.22
CA PHE A 120 -9.31 10.54 -1.59
C PHE A 120 -8.91 10.06 -0.20
N GLU A 121 -9.87 9.61 0.61
CA GLU A 121 -9.58 9.09 1.94
C GLU A 121 -8.63 7.90 1.89
N GLU A 122 -8.83 7.01 0.93
CA GLU A 122 -7.95 5.87 0.70
C GLU A 122 -6.55 6.32 0.28
N PHE A 123 -6.47 7.31 -0.60
CA PHE A 123 -5.21 7.90 -1.03
C PHE A 123 -4.49 8.56 0.15
N ASP A 124 -5.21 9.32 0.98
CA ASP A 124 -4.64 9.98 2.14
C ASP A 124 -4.12 8.97 3.16
N GLU A 125 -4.83 7.88 3.37
CA GLU A 125 -4.39 6.77 4.22
C GLU A 125 -3.06 6.20 3.70
N TYR A 126 -2.95 5.98 2.40
CA TYR A 126 -1.72 5.50 1.79
C TYR A 126 -0.57 6.51 1.95
N ARG A 127 -0.84 7.81 1.79
CA ARG A 127 0.16 8.85 2.04
C ARG A 127 0.71 8.79 3.45
N CYS A 128 -0.14 8.53 4.43
CA CYS A 128 0.28 8.37 5.82
C CYS A 128 1.20 7.15 5.99
N LEU A 129 0.89 6.05 5.34
CA LEU A 129 1.76 4.87 5.35
C LEU A 129 3.13 5.21 4.75
N CYS A 130 3.16 5.94 3.66
CA CYS A 130 4.40 6.36 3.01
C CYS A 130 5.22 7.28 3.90
N ALA A 131 4.57 8.24 4.57
CA ALA A 131 5.25 9.14 5.49
C ALA A 131 5.87 8.38 6.66
N ASN A 132 5.13 7.44 7.24
CA ASN A 132 5.62 6.63 8.34
C ASN A 132 6.79 5.75 7.92
N CYS A 133 6.70 5.17 6.74
CA CYS A 133 7.79 4.36 6.19
C CYS A 133 9.05 5.21 5.96
N ALA A 134 8.89 6.39 5.35
CA ALA A 134 10.02 7.29 5.12
C ALA A 134 10.69 7.71 6.42
N ARG A 135 9.91 8.02 7.45
CA ARG A 135 10.46 8.35 8.77
C ARG A 135 11.22 7.16 9.37
N ALA A 136 10.67 5.97 9.27
CA ALA A 136 11.31 4.76 9.77
C ALA A 136 12.64 4.50 9.06
N ILE A 137 12.69 4.71 7.75
CA ILE A 137 13.93 4.58 6.98
C ILE A 137 14.95 5.61 7.44
N MET A 138 14.53 6.87 7.61
CA MET A 138 15.42 7.92 8.09
C MET A 138 16.02 7.57 9.45
N ASP A 139 15.22 6.97 10.34
CA ASP A 139 15.68 6.55 11.66
C ASP A 139 16.77 5.49 11.60
N ILE A 140 16.71 4.59 10.61
CA ILE A 140 17.74 3.56 10.41
C ILE A 140 19.10 4.21 10.10
N PHE A 141 19.11 5.31 9.35
CA PHE A 141 20.32 6.01 8.95
C PHE A 141 20.74 7.11 9.91
N LYS A 142 20.01 7.26 10.98
CA LYS A 142 20.34 8.23 12.02
C LYS A 142 21.57 7.76 12.79
N VAL A 143 22.53 8.63 12.93
CA VAL A 143 23.75 8.32 13.65
C VAL A 143 23.64 8.74 15.11
#